data_8adad8e26e206821e72a47a51e0dafd0
#
_entry.id   8adad8e26e206821e72a47a51e0dafd0
#
_cell.length_a   1.000
_cell.length_b   1.000
_cell.length_c   1.000
_cell.angle_alpha   90.00
_cell.angle_beta   90.00
_cell.angle_gamma   90.00
#
_symmetry.space_group_name_H-M   'P 1'
#
loop_
_entity.id
_entity.type
_entity.pdbx_description
1 polymer ?
#
loop_
_entity_poly.entity_id
_entity_poly.type
_entity_poly.pdbx_seq_one_letter_code
_entity_poly.pdbx_strand_id
1 'polypeptide(L)'
;MKKTIIYTAFWLATAGIALTSCEDIFGGFLDKQPSNELTEEEVFSQWTTTREFHFDTYNFLRHGACRINNSWMDAATDLAETSYASGGTRTSFNIGNYYASGAATELTGTWEHYYRGIRKCNMLLKNIDDVPKATDDSEEAHATYVKQYKAEAHFLRAYFYWEMFLRYGPVPLVTDVLDPDGDLLSNYTTRPSLKEYVVDFILKELKDCEEGLMDKATSAESGNPGRISQPMARALYSRVMLYMASDRFRSESGISWQQAADAAQSFMTDYGTLYGLYTTDTDPKTCYTNAIL
;
A
#
# COMPACT_ATOMS: atom_id res chain seq x y z
N MET A 1 -19.26 55.14 54.21
CA MET A 1 -19.45 53.68 54.37
C MET A 1 -20.40 53.04 53.32
N LYS A 2 -21.61 53.55 53.03
CA LYS A 2 -22.53 52.91 52.04
C LYS A 2 -21.97 52.88 50.62
N LYS A 3 -21.27 53.90 50.14
CA LYS A 3 -20.69 53.92 48.78
C LYS A 3 -19.53 52.93 48.60
N THR A 4 -18.74 52.73 49.60
CA THR A 4 -17.59 51.80 49.57
C THR A 4 -18.08 50.34 49.49
N ILE A 5 -19.12 50.00 50.18
CA ILE A 5 -19.73 48.65 50.16
C ILE A 5 -20.33 48.33 48.78
N ILE A 6 -20.92 49.31 48.08
CA ILE A 6 -21.49 49.14 46.73
C ILE A 6 -20.35 48.88 45.71
N TYR A 7 -19.23 49.60 45.80
CA TYR A 7 -18.10 49.38 44.89
C TYR A 7 -17.41 48.02 45.13
N THR A 8 -17.25 47.59 46.38
CA THR A 8 -16.71 46.26 46.68
C THR A 8 -17.64 45.13 46.23
N ALA A 9 -18.95 45.28 46.38
CA ALA A 9 -19.92 44.31 45.87
C ALA A 9 -19.92 44.23 44.33
N PHE A 10 -19.80 45.37 43.64
CA PHE A 10 -19.69 45.42 42.19
C PHE A 10 -18.40 44.76 41.66
N TRP A 11 -17.25 45.01 42.33
CA TRP A 11 -15.96 44.37 41.98
C TRP A 11 -15.97 42.85 42.24
N LEU A 12 -16.63 42.40 43.29
CA LEU A 12 -16.76 40.97 43.59
C LEU A 12 -17.70 40.26 42.58
N ALA A 13 -18.71 40.92 42.12
CA ALA A 13 -19.66 40.40 41.11
C ALA A 13 -18.97 40.30 39.72
N THR A 14 -18.18 41.29 39.33
CA THR A 14 -17.40 41.25 38.08
C THR A 14 -16.26 40.25 38.10
N ALA A 15 -15.60 40.05 39.25
CA ALA A 15 -14.57 38.99 39.40
C ALA A 15 -15.15 37.58 39.35
N GLY A 16 -16.40 37.37 39.79
CA GLY A 16 -17.09 36.06 39.70
C GLY A 16 -17.44 35.65 38.29
N ILE A 17 -17.69 36.60 37.41
CA ILE A 17 -17.98 36.31 35.97
C ILE A 17 -16.71 35.96 35.17
N ALA A 18 -15.54 36.43 35.61
CA ALA A 18 -14.26 36.14 34.94
C ALA A 18 -13.70 34.73 35.24
N LEU A 19 -14.29 34.00 36.17
CA LEU A 19 -13.89 32.65 36.56
C LEU A 19 -14.73 31.52 36.01
N THR A 20 -15.81 31.85 35.29
CA THR A 20 -16.55 30.83 34.53
C THR A 20 -15.74 30.48 33.33
N SER A 21 -15.31 29.22 33.28
CA SER A 21 -14.58 28.61 32.15
C SER A 21 -15.29 28.92 30.84
N CYS A 22 -14.57 29.35 29.83
CA CYS A 22 -15.15 29.64 28.51
C CYS A 22 -15.85 28.44 27.86
N GLU A 23 -15.67 27.25 28.39
CA GLU A 23 -16.31 26.02 27.86
C GLU A 23 -17.86 26.05 28.03
N ASP A 24 -18.37 26.57 29.17
CA ASP A 24 -19.80 26.59 29.43
C ASP A 24 -20.57 27.75 28.76
N ILE A 25 -19.86 28.81 28.34
CA ILE A 25 -20.51 30.01 27.75
C ILE A 25 -20.57 29.95 26.23
N PHE A 26 -19.61 29.26 25.58
CA PHE A 26 -19.50 29.18 24.12
C PHE A 26 -19.85 27.78 23.56
N GLY A 27 -20.45 26.92 24.37
CA GLY A 27 -21.11 25.67 23.92
C GLY A 27 -20.28 24.88 22.93
N GLY A 28 -19.10 24.42 23.33
CA GLY A 28 -18.32 23.48 22.50
C GLY A 28 -17.73 24.09 21.24
N PHE A 29 -17.42 25.40 21.19
CA PHE A 29 -16.72 26.00 20.03
C PHE A 29 -15.40 25.32 19.67
N LEU A 30 -14.77 24.64 20.63
CA LEU A 30 -13.59 23.81 20.42
C LEU A 30 -13.90 22.33 20.20
N ASP A 31 -15.15 21.91 20.39
CA ASP A 31 -15.57 20.57 20.00
C ASP A 31 -15.49 20.50 18.48
N LYS A 32 -14.57 19.70 17.96
CA LYS A 32 -14.56 19.40 16.53
C LYS A 32 -15.96 18.95 16.15
N GLN A 33 -16.54 19.61 15.15
CA GLN A 33 -17.68 19.04 14.43
C GLN A 33 -17.33 17.58 14.13
N PRO A 34 -18.24 16.62 14.32
CA PRO A 34 -17.98 15.26 13.87
C PRO A 34 -17.44 15.33 12.45
N SER A 35 -16.22 14.85 12.23
CA SER A 35 -15.71 14.81 10.86
C SER A 35 -16.64 13.88 10.09
N ASN A 36 -16.98 14.18 8.84
CA ASN A 36 -17.72 13.26 7.98
C ASN A 36 -16.87 12.01 7.63
N GLU A 37 -15.69 11.88 8.22
CA GLU A 37 -14.81 10.74 8.07
C GLU A 37 -15.22 9.66 9.06
N LEU A 38 -15.43 8.45 8.55
CA LEU A 38 -15.74 7.29 9.37
C LEU A 38 -14.57 6.95 10.29
N THR A 39 -14.86 6.67 11.54
CA THR A 39 -13.87 6.14 12.49
C THR A 39 -13.49 4.70 12.14
N GLU A 40 -12.38 4.18 12.69
CA GLU A 40 -11.98 2.78 12.51
C GLU A 40 -13.11 1.83 12.94
N GLU A 41 -13.78 2.10 14.06
CA GLU A 41 -14.90 1.31 14.57
C GLU A 41 -16.08 1.31 13.58
N GLU A 42 -16.47 2.47 13.05
CA GLU A 42 -17.55 2.59 12.07
C GLU A 42 -17.24 1.86 10.76
N VAL A 43 -16.01 1.93 10.26
CA VAL A 43 -15.57 1.23 9.05
C VAL A 43 -15.72 -0.28 9.20
N PHE A 44 -15.29 -0.84 10.33
CA PHE A 44 -15.28 -2.29 10.57
C PHE A 44 -16.54 -2.81 11.29
N SER A 45 -17.55 -1.95 11.52
CA SER A 45 -18.84 -2.36 12.06
C SER A 45 -19.75 -3.04 11.04
N GLN A 46 -19.50 -2.87 9.73
CA GLN A 46 -20.35 -3.36 8.64
C GLN A 46 -19.51 -3.88 7.47
N TRP A 47 -19.98 -4.98 6.85
CA TRP A 47 -19.30 -5.59 5.72
C TRP A 47 -19.12 -4.64 4.52
N THR A 48 -20.14 -3.82 4.22
CA THR A 48 -20.10 -2.89 3.09
C THR A 48 -18.98 -1.87 3.22
N THR A 49 -18.87 -1.20 4.39
CA THR A 49 -17.83 -0.20 4.64
C THR A 49 -16.43 -0.83 4.70
N THR A 50 -16.32 -2.02 5.29
CA THR A 50 -15.07 -2.81 5.30
C THR A 50 -14.62 -3.17 3.88
N ARG A 51 -15.55 -3.58 3.01
CA ARG A 51 -15.26 -3.90 1.61
C ARG A 51 -14.78 -2.67 0.84
N GLU A 52 -15.44 -1.53 1.02
CA GLU A 52 -15.03 -0.27 0.39
C GLU A 52 -13.64 0.16 0.88
N PHE A 53 -13.38 0.05 2.17
CA PHE A 53 -12.07 0.31 2.76
C PHE A 53 -10.98 -0.59 2.16
N HIS A 54 -11.28 -1.90 1.99
CA HIS A 54 -10.35 -2.82 1.36
C HIS A 54 -10.06 -2.44 -0.10
N PHE A 55 -11.08 -2.14 -0.89
CA PHE A 55 -10.87 -1.75 -2.28
C PHE A 55 -10.18 -0.40 -2.43
N ASP A 56 -10.38 0.53 -1.51
CA ASP A 56 -9.62 1.79 -1.50
C ASP A 56 -8.11 1.55 -1.27
N THR A 57 -7.71 0.43 -0.67
CA THR A 57 -6.30 0.07 -0.53
C THR A 57 -5.62 -0.17 -1.88
N TYR A 58 -6.34 -0.59 -2.90
CA TYR A 58 -5.82 -0.73 -4.26
C TYR A 58 -5.42 0.60 -4.91
N ASN A 59 -5.95 1.73 -4.45
CA ASN A 59 -5.56 3.06 -4.94
C ASN A 59 -4.10 3.42 -4.62
N PHE A 60 -3.45 2.67 -3.72
CA PHE A 60 -2.02 2.80 -3.45
C PHE A 60 -1.15 2.06 -4.48
N LEU A 61 -1.72 1.27 -5.36
CA LEU A 61 -1.02 0.73 -6.52
C LEU A 61 -0.74 1.88 -7.51
N ARG A 62 0.52 2.16 -7.74
CA ARG A 62 0.88 3.22 -8.69
C ARG A 62 0.68 2.77 -10.13
N HIS A 63 0.24 3.69 -10.96
CA HIS A 63 0.11 3.46 -12.40
C HIS A 63 1.49 3.18 -13.03
N GLY A 64 1.68 1.97 -13.56
CA GLY A 64 2.97 1.49 -14.05
C GLY A 64 3.52 2.26 -15.24
N ALA A 65 2.65 2.81 -16.09
CA ALA A 65 3.03 3.47 -17.35
C ALA A 65 3.48 4.93 -17.19
N CYS A 66 2.99 5.66 -16.19
CA CYS A 66 3.26 7.11 -16.03
C CYS A 66 4.00 7.40 -14.72
N ARG A 67 5.07 6.68 -14.44
CA ARG A 67 5.76 6.74 -13.14
C ARG A 67 6.67 7.95 -12.96
N ILE A 68 7.19 8.51 -14.04
CA ILE A 68 8.14 9.62 -14.00
C ILE A 68 7.57 10.79 -14.77
N ASN A 69 7.04 11.80 -14.09
CA ASN A 69 6.50 13.03 -14.67
C ASN A 69 5.55 12.78 -15.84
N ASN A 70 4.58 11.90 -15.68
CA ASN A 70 3.66 11.46 -16.73
C ASN A 70 4.35 10.81 -17.95
N SER A 71 5.58 10.32 -17.77
CA SER A 71 6.32 9.60 -18.79
C SER A 71 6.57 8.16 -18.35
N TRP A 72 6.75 7.27 -19.31
CA TRP A 72 7.18 5.90 -19.07
C TRP A 72 8.56 5.89 -18.39
N MET A 73 8.80 4.89 -17.55
CA MET A 73 10.13 4.69 -16.94
C MET A 73 11.24 4.59 -17.97
N ASP A 74 10.96 4.00 -19.13
CA ASP A 74 11.90 3.84 -20.23
C ASP A 74 12.45 5.18 -20.75
N ALA A 75 11.69 6.28 -20.60
CA ALA A 75 12.14 7.62 -20.96
C ALA A 75 13.26 8.18 -20.04
N ALA A 76 13.55 7.51 -18.94
CA ALA A 76 14.72 7.78 -18.09
C ALA A 76 15.93 6.90 -18.44
N THR A 77 15.85 6.12 -19.52
CA THR A 77 16.87 5.21 -20.03
C THR A 77 17.13 5.50 -21.51
N ASP A 78 17.93 4.68 -22.16
CA ASP A 78 18.18 4.71 -23.60
C ASP A 78 17.12 3.97 -24.44
N LEU A 79 16.13 3.37 -23.81
CA LEU A 79 15.10 2.57 -24.48
C LEU A 79 13.98 3.42 -25.08
N ALA A 80 13.73 4.60 -24.56
CA ALA A 80 12.70 5.51 -25.08
C ALA A 80 13.04 6.97 -24.84
N GLU A 81 12.45 7.83 -25.65
CA GLU A 81 12.50 9.27 -25.48
C GLU A 81 11.09 9.87 -25.46
N THR A 82 10.91 10.98 -24.79
CA THR A 82 9.64 11.69 -24.76
C THR A 82 9.75 13.05 -25.39
N SER A 83 8.73 13.45 -26.12
CA SER A 83 8.62 14.78 -26.73
C SER A 83 8.44 15.91 -25.70
N TYR A 84 8.27 15.60 -24.43
CA TYR A 84 8.18 16.59 -23.36
C TYR A 84 9.53 17.29 -23.16
N ALA A 85 9.58 18.58 -23.44
CA ALA A 85 10.82 19.31 -23.73
C ALA A 85 11.75 19.49 -22.51
N SER A 86 11.28 19.58 -21.27
CA SER A 86 12.17 19.80 -20.13
C SER A 86 11.49 19.61 -18.76
N GLY A 87 12.30 19.33 -17.77
CA GLY A 87 11.97 19.41 -16.35
C GLY A 87 11.63 18.09 -15.70
N GLY A 88 11.75 18.07 -14.37
CA GLY A 88 11.36 16.99 -13.51
C GLY A 88 12.35 15.82 -13.42
N THR A 89 11.90 14.76 -12.78
CA THR A 89 12.70 13.60 -12.39
C THR A 89 13.36 12.90 -13.58
N ARG A 90 12.66 12.78 -14.71
CA ARG A 90 13.20 12.18 -15.93
C ARG A 90 14.46 12.91 -16.42
N THR A 91 14.40 14.22 -16.51
CA THR A 91 15.56 15.01 -16.94
C THR A 91 16.73 14.80 -16.00
N SER A 92 16.49 14.73 -14.70
CA SER A 92 17.54 14.46 -13.70
C SER A 92 18.22 13.11 -13.92
N PHE A 93 17.49 12.07 -14.31
CA PHE A 93 18.09 10.79 -14.71
C PHE A 93 18.93 10.92 -15.98
N ASN A 94 18.38 11.52 -17.03
CA ASN A 94 19.04 11.59 -18.35
C ASN A 94 20.32 12.41 -18.35
N ILE A 95 20.41 13.45 -17.52
CA ILE A 95 21.63 14.28 -17.39
C ILE A 95 22.53 13.84 -16.22
N GLY A 96 22.21 12.74 -15.54
CA GLY A 96 22.99 12.23 -14.42
C GLY A 96 22.93 13.11 -13.16
N ASN A 97 21.92 13.93 -12.99
CA ASN A 97 21.73 14.84 -11.86
C ASN A 97 20.65 14.34 -10.89
N TYR A 98 20.54 13.02 -10.70
CA TYR A 98 19.62 12.40 -9.75
C TYR A 98 20.37 12.05 -8.47
N TYR A 99 20.03 12.70 -7.37
CA TYR A 99 20.67 12.50 -6.08
C TYR A 99 19.68 12.63 -4.92
N ALA A 100 19.96 11.97 -3.80
CA ALA A 100 19.02 11.80 -2.70
C ALA A 100 18.57 13.11 -2.03
N SER A 101 19.45 14.12 -1.93
CA SER A 101 19.11 15.40 -1.30
C SER A 101 18.44 16.40 -2.23
N GLY A 102 18.53 16.19 -3.55
CA GLY A 102 17.76 16.93 -4.55
C GLY A 102 16.45 16.26 -4.89
N ALA A 103 15.93 15.53 -3.92
CA ALA A 103 14.91 14.52 -4.06
C ALA A 103 13.80 14.97 -4.99
N ALA A 104 13.82 14.35 -6.11
CA ALA A 104 12.65 14.22 -6.92
C ALA A 104 11.47 13.78 -6.04
N THR A 105 10.32 14.36 -6.28
CA THR A 105 9.03 13.98 -5.70
C THR A 105 8.78 12.48 -5.73
N GLU A 106 9.42 11.76 -6.65
CA GLU A 106 9.40 10.32 -6.79
C GLU A 106 9.95 9.58 -5.55
N LEU A 107 10.97 10.14 -4.87
CA LEU A 107 11.47 9.55 -3.62
C LEU A 107 10.69 10.02 -2.40
N THR A 108 10.52 11.33 -2.23
CA THR A 108 9.90 11.89 -1.02
C THR A 108 8.44 11.47 -0.86
N GLY A 109 7.63 11.58 -1.91
CA GLY A 109 6.21 11.21 -1.87
C GLY A 109 5.97 9.69 -1.79
N THR A 110 6.92 8.87 -2.24
CA THR A 110 6.76 7.41 -2.25
C THR A 110 6.78 6.81 -0.86
N TRP A 111 7.58 7.35 0.05
CA TRP A 111 7.66 6.88 1.44
C TRP A 111 6.30 7.00 2.14
N GLU A 112 5.75 8.19 2.19
CA GLU A 112 4.45 8.42 2.82
C GLU A 112 3.34 7.61 2.12
N HIS A 113 3.32 7.62 0.80
CA HIS A 113 2.31 6.93 0.00
C HIS A 113 2.20 5.45 0.36
N TYR A 114 3.32 4.72 0.36
CA TYR A 114 3.27 3.29 0.64
C TYR A 114 3.09 2.95 2.12
N TYR A 115 3.62 3.75 3.06
CA TYR A 115 3.32 3.52 4.47
C TYR A 115 1.85 3.76 4.81
N ARG A 116 1.17 4.67 4.13
CA ARG A 116 -0.30 4.81 4.24
C ARG A 116 -1.01 3.57 3.72
N GLY A 117 -0.59 3.00 2.59
CA GLY A 117 -1.11 1.73 2.08
C GLY A 117 -0.87 0.56 3.03
N ILE A 118 0.35 0.45 3.59
CA ILE A 118 0.72 -0.56 4.59
C ILE A 118 -0.15 -0.44 5.84
N ARG A 119 -0.39 0.79 6.34
CA ARG A 119 -1.28 1.01 7.49
C ARG A 119 -2.69 0.50 7.19
N LYS A 120 -3.24 0.76 5.99
CA LYS A 120 -4.55 0.23 5.59
C LYS A 120 -4.58 -1.31 5.57
N CYS A 121 -3.54 -1.96 5.04
CA CYS A 121 -3.42 -3.41 5.10
C CYS A 121 -3.43 -3.92 6.55
N ASN A 122 -2.65 -3.28 7.43
CA ASN A 122 -2.58 -3.67 8.84
C ASN A 122 -3.93 -3.47 9.56
N MET A 123 -4.64 -2.36 9.28
CA MET A 123 -5.97 -2.11 9.84
C MET A 123 -6.98 -3.17 9.39
N LEU A 124 -6.98 -3.54 8.11
CA LEU A 124 -7.84 -4.61 7.62
C LEU A 124 -7.52 -5.94 8.29
N LEU A 125 -6.25 -6.34 8.32
CA LEU A 125 -5.81 -7.60 8.91
C LEU A 125 -6.11 -7.71 10.41
N LYS A 126 -6.10 -6.57 11.11
CA LYS A 126 -6.42 -6.49 12.54
C LYS A 126 -7.91 -6.72 12.82
N ASN A 127 -8.79 -6.18 11.97
CA ASN A 127 -10.21 -6.05 12.30
C ASN A 127 -11.14 -7.01 11.53
N ILE A 128 -10.72 -7.53 10.37
CA ILE A 128 -11.63 -8.20 9.42
C ILE A 128 -12.30 -9.46 9.97
N ASP A 129 -11.66 -10.16 10.91
CA ASP A 129 -12.21 -11.41 11.49
C ASP A 129 -13.45 -11.16 12.36
N ASP A 130 -13.60 -9.96 12.91
CA ASP A 130 -14.71 -9.56 13.78
C ASP A 130 -15.83 -8.84 13.02
N VAL A 131 -15.68 -8.61 11.71
CA VAL A 131 -16.67 -7.89 10.90
C VAL A 131 -17.89 -8.77 10.63
N PRO A 132 -19.12 -8.30 10.95
CA PRO A 132 -20.33 -9.07 10.67
C PRO A 132 -20.51 -9.30 9.16
N LYS A 133 -21.04 -10.46 8.79
CA LYS A 133 -21.41 -10.72 7.41
C LYS A 133 -22.53 -9.80 6.91
N ALA A 134 -22.60 -9.58 5.59
CA ALA A 134 -23.74 -8.92 4.99
C ALA A 134 -25.01 -9.75 5.20
N THR A 135 -26.17 -9.06 5.28
CA THR A 135 -27.47 -9.71 5.58
C THR A 135 -27.81 -10.81 4.60
N ASP A 136 -27.46 -10.64 3.33
CA ASP A 136 -27.82 -11.56 2.25
C ASP A 136 -26.76 -12.64 2.00
N ASP A 137 -25.61 -12.59 2.68
CA ASP A 137 -24.54 -13.57 2.53
C ASP A 137 -24.74 -14.80 3.43
N SER A 138 -24.34 -15.98 2.93
CA SER A 138 -24.19 -17.17 3.78
C SER A 138 -22.89 -17.09 4.62
N GLU A 139 -22.80 -17.88 5.68
CA GLU A 139 -21.58 -17.97 6.51
C GLU A 139 -20.36 -18.41 5.67
N GLU A 140 -20.57 -19.38 4.75
CA GLU A 140 -19.50 -19.88 3.88
C GLU A 140 -19.04 -18.83 2.87
N ALA A 141 -19.96 -18.04 2.32
CA ALA A 141 -19.61 -16.95 1.41
C ALA A 141 -18.81 -15.88 2.15
N HIS A 142 -19.25 -15.48 3.34
CA HIS A 142 -18.55 -14.52 4.17
C HIS A 142 -17.14 -15.01 4.54
N ALA A 143 -17.00 -16.25 5.01
CA ALA A 143 -15.70 -16.83 5.33
C ALA A 143 -14.76 -16.86 4.11
N THR A 144 -15.31 -17.11 2.92
CA THR A 144 -14.55 -17.05 1.66
C THR A 144 -14.06 -15.63 1.37
N TYR A 145 -14.91 -14.62 1.52
CA TYR A 145 -14.51 -13.22 1.33
C TYR A 145 -13.47 -12.76 2.35
N VAL A 146 -13.64 -13.12 3.62
CA VAL A 146 -12.65 -12.82 4.68
C VAL A 146 -11.29 -13.41 4.31
N LYS A 147 -11.24 -14.70 3.92
CA LYS A 147 -10.01 -15.37 3.49
C LYS A 147 -9.36 -14.65 2.31
N GLN A 148 -10.15 -14.29 1.29
CA GLN A 148 -9.66 -13.57 0.09
C GLN A 148 -9.11 -12.19 0.44
N TYR A 149 -9.84 -11.39 1.22
CA TYR A 149 -9.42 -10.02 1.54
C TYR A 149 -8.18 -10.00 2.43
N LYS A 150 -8.05 -10.96 3.35
CA LYS A 150 -6.80 -11.14 4.11
C LYS A 150 -5.63 -11.46 3.18
N ALA A 151 -5.81 -12.38 2.25
CA ALA A 151 -4.78 -12.73 1.29
C ALA A 151 -4.39 -11.56 0.38
N GLU A 152 -5.36 -10.79 -0.10
CA GLU A 152 -5.10 -9.59 -0.89
C GLU A 152 -4.37 -8.51 -0.07
N ALA A 153 -4.72 -8.33 1.21
CA ALA A 153 -4.03 -7.40 2.09
C ALA A 153 -2.56 -7.81 2.35
N HIS A 154 -2.29 -9.09 2.54
CA HIS A 154 -0.92 -9.62 2.64
C HIS A 154 -0.14 -9.37 1.35
N PHE A 155 -0.73 -9.67 0.18
CA PHE A 155 -0.10 -9.38 -1.10
C PHE A 155 0.19 -7.89 -1.28
N LEU A 156 -0.79 -7.01 -1.04
CA LEU A 156 -0.62 -5.56 -1.18
C LEU A 156 0.47 -5.04 -0.26
N ARG A 157 0.50 -5.50 0.99
CA ARG A 157 1.53 -5.13 1.96
C ARG A 157 2.92 -5.56 1.49
N ALA A 158 3.07 -6.79 1.01
CA ALA A 158 4.33 -7.28 0.43
C ALA A 158 4.75 -6.46 -0.80
N TYR A 159 3.80 -6.15 -1.68
CA TYR A 159 4.04 -5.32 -2.86
C TYR A 159 4.50 -3.91 -2.49
N PHE A 160 3.84 -3.26 -1.53
CA PHE A 160 4.23 -1.92 -1.08
C PHE A 160 5.64 -1.91 -0.46
N TYR A 161 5.99 -2.91 0.34
CA TYR A 161 7.34 -3.07 0.86
C TYR A 161 8.35 -3.38 -0.25
N TRP A 162 7.98 -4.15 -1.26
CA TRP A 162 8.83 -4.38 -2.43
C TRP A 162 9.10 -3.10 -3.22
N GLU A 163 8.10 -2.29 -3.46
CA GLU A 163 8.25 -0.99 -4.13
C GLU A 163 9.11 -0.01 -3.32
N MET A 164 9.02 -0.04 -2.00
CA MET A 164 9.92 0.73 -1.13
C MET A 164 11.35 0.19 -1.19
N PHE A 165 11.54 -1.12 -1.21
CA PHE A 165 12.85 -1.75 -1.36
C PHE A 165 13.57 -1.30 -2.62
N LEU A 166 12.88 -1.24 -3.74
CA LEU A 166 13.45 -0.81 -5.02
C LEU A 166 13.99 0.63 -4.99
N ARG A 167 13.55 1.45 -4.04
CA ARG A 167 13.94 2.87 -3.92
C ARG A 167 14.88 3.16 -2.77
N TYR A 168 14.65 2.50 -1.63
CA TYR A 168 15.31 2.84 -0.36
C TYR A 168 16.16 1.70 0.22
N GLY A 169 16.10 0.50 -0.39
CA GLY A 169 16.57 -0.72 0.26
C GLY A 169 15.64 -1.13 1.40
N PRO A 170 16.08 -1.96 2.35
CA PRO A 170 15.27 -2.32 3.52
C PRO A 170 14.86 -1.09 4.30
N VAL A 171 13.59 -1.00 4.67
CA VAL A 171 13.00 0.05 5.52
C VAL A 171 12.38 -0.60 6.77
N PRO A 172 12.06 0.15 7.83
CA PRO A 172 11.41 -0.43 9.01
C PRO A 172 10.15 -1.21 8.65
N LEU A 173 10.03 -2.44 9.15
CA LEU A 173 8.86 -3.29 8.97
C LEU A 173 7.82 -2.97 10.04
N VAL A 174 6.69 -2.41 9.63
CA VAL A 174 5.55 -2.07 10.49
C VAL A 174 4.41 -3.00 10.13
N THR A 175 4.14 -3.99 10.98
CA THR A 175 3.09 -5.00 10.78
C THR A 175 1.85 -4.76 11.61
N ASP A 176 1.91 -3.80 12.52
CA ASP A 176 0.83 -3.43 13.43
C ASP A 176 0.25 -2.06 13.10
N VAL A 177 -0.93 -1.79 13.63
CA VAL A 177 -1.54 -0.45 13.61
C VAL A 177 -0.94 0.35 14.75
N LEU A 178 -0.06 1.30 14.40
CA LEU A 178 0.61 2.15 15.39
C LEU A 178 -0.36 3.19 15.96
N ASP A 179 -0.30 3.36 17.27
CA ASP A 179 -0.98 4.42 17.98
C ASP A 179 -0.24 5.76 17.75
N PRO A 180 -0.89 6.80 17.20
CA PRO A 180 -0.27 8.10 16.97
C PRO A 180 0.24 8.77 18.25
N ASP A 181 -0.40 8.51 19.40
CA ASP A 181 -0.05 9.05 20.72
C ASP A 181 0.94 8.18 21.48
N GLY A 182 1.31 7.02 20.90
CA GLY A 182 2.26 6.08 21.47
C GLY A 182 3.72 6.38 21.15
N ASP A 183 4.63 5.54 21.67
CA ASP A 183 6.04 5.60 21.33
C ASP A 183 6.30 5.01 19.93
N LEU A 184 6.23 5.87 18.92
CA LEU A 184 6.40 5.49 17.52
C LEU A 184 7.87 5.22 17.13
N LEU A 185 8.82 5.67 17.93
CA LEU A 185 10.23 5.69 17.53
C LEU A 185 11.04 4.52 18.10
N SER A 186 10.77 4.06 19.31
CA SER A 186 11.63 3.09 19.99
C SER A 186 11.77 1.75 19.25
N ASN A 187 10.74 1.30 18.55
CA ASN A 187 10.70 -0.01 17.90
C ASN A 187 11.09 0.02 16.39
N TYR A 188 11.14 1.23 15.77
CA TYR A 188 11.29 1.36 14.31
C TYR A 188 12.48 2.23 13.90
N THR A 189 13.47 2.39 14.76
CA THR A 189 14.66 3.23 14.51
C THR A 189 15.70 2.58 13.62
N THR A 190 15.66 1.25 13.47
CA THR A 190 16.66 0.49 12.73
C THR A 190 16.06 -0.15 11.47
N ARG A 191 16.89 -0.25 10.44
CA ARG A 191 16.55 -1.01 9.25
C ARG A 191 16.85 -2.49 9.47
N PRO A 192 15.94 -3.41 9.08
CA PRO A 192 16.24 -4.84 9.13
C PRO A 192 17.34 -5.20 8.11
N SER A 193 17.95 -6.35 8.26
CA SER A 193 18.83 -6.92 7.25
C SER A 193 18.07 -7.21 5.94
N LEU A 194 18.79 -7.31 4.83
CA LEU A 194 18.19 -7.69 3.55
C LEU A 194 17.42 -9.01 3.64
N LYS A 195 17.99 -10.00 4.35
CA LYS A 195 17.37 -11.31 4.52
C LYS A 195 16.05 -11.20 5.30
N GLU A 196 16.05 -10.55 6.44
CA GLU A 196 14.82 -10.34 7.25
C GLU A 196 13.75 -9.60 6.46
N TYR A 197 14.14 -8.57 5.69
CA TYR A 197 13.21 -7.74 4.95
C TYR A 197 12.61 -8.43 3.74
N VAL A 198 13.45 -9.02 2.88
CA VAL A 198 12.97 -9.59 1.62
C VAL A 198 12.62 -11.06 1.76
N VAL A 199 13.52 -11.87 2.35
CA VAL A 199 13.34 -13.33 2.35
C VAL A 199 12.34 -13.75 3.43
N ASP A 200 12.55 -13.28 4.67
CA ASP A 200 11.77 -13.73 5.81
C ASP A 200 10.43 -12.98 5.90
N PHE A 201 10.28 -11.82 5.26
CA PHE A 201 9.02 -11.07 5.25
C PHE A 201 8.36 -11.04 3.87
N ILE A 202 8.91 -10.34 2.84
CA ILE A 202 8.21 -10.15 1.56
C ILE A 202 7.91 -11.49 0.86
N LEU A 203 8.92 -12.36 0.70
CA LEU A 203 8.72 -13.65 0.04
C LEU A 203 7.79 -14.57 0.84
N LYS A 204 7.84 -14.48 2.16
CA LYS A 204 6.93 -15.22 3.03
C LYS A 204 5.48 -14.75 2.88
N GLU A 205 5.22 -13.44 2.93
CA GLU A 205 3.89 -12.85 2.70
C GLU A 205 3.30 -13.29 1.36
N LEU A 206 4.11 -13.23 0.27
CA LEU A 206 3.68 -13.63 -1.07
C LEU A 206 3.37 -15.13 -1.19
N LYS A 207 4.08 -15.96 -0.45
CA LYS A 207 3.84 -17.41 -0.45
C LYS A 207 2.62 -17.76 0.40
N ASP A 208 2.52 -17.18 1.58
CA ASP A 208 1.45 -17.51 2.53
C ASP A 208 0.07 -17.00 2.05
N CYS A 209 0.03 -15.88 1.31
CA CYS A 209 -1.23 -15.35 0.79
C CYS A 209 -1.80 -16.16 -0.40
N GLU A 210 -0.97 -16.89 -1.14
CA GLU A 210 -1.37 -17.52 -2.41
C GLU A 210 -2.62 -18.39 -2.29
N GLU A 211 -2.71 -19.22 -1.26
CA GLU A 211 -3.85 -20.12 -1.04
C GLU A 211 -5.18 -19.40 -0.81
N GLY A 212 -5.13 -18.17 -0.29
CA GLY A 212 -6.33 -17.36 -0.05
C GLY A 212 -6.80 -16.56 -1.26
N LEU A 213 -5.93 -16.37 -2.26
CA LEU A 213 -6.25 -15.61 -3.45
C LEU A 213 -7.10 -16.41 -4.45
N MET A 214 -7.79 -15.69 -5.34
CA MET A 214 -8.51 -16.33 -6.44
C MET A 214 -7.55 -17.11 -7.33
N ASP A 215 -7.97 -18.29 -7.76
CA ASP A 215 -7.18 -19.21 -8.60
C ASP A 215 -6.95 -18.70 -10.03
N LYS A 216 -7.84 -17.84 -10.53
CA LYS A 216 -7.78 -17.31 -11.89
C LYS A 216 -7.67 -15.80 -11.92
N ALA A 217 -6.85 -15.31 -12.86
CA ALA A 217 -6.89 -13.91 -13.28
C ALA A 217 -8.17 -13.55 -14.06
N THR A 218 -9.13 -14.43 -14.18
CA THR A 218 -10.43 -14.22 -14.84
C THR A 218 -11.35 -13.34 -14.01
N SER A 219 -10.79 -12.22 -13.62
CA SER A 219 -11.52 -11.09 -13.08
C SER A 219 -12.67 -10.64 -14.00
N ALA A 220 -12.52 -10.74 -15.31
CA ALA A 220 -13.58 -10.43 -16.27
C ALA A 220 -14.76 -11.42 -16.18
N GLU A 221 -14.50 -12.71 -15.99
CA GLU A 221 -15.55 -13.73 -15.87
C GLU A 221 -16.23 -13.70 -14.49
N SER A 222 -15.52 -13.29 -13.44
CA SER A 222 -16.06 -13.21 -12.08
C SER A 222 -16.68 -11.84 -11.74
N GLY A 223 -16.67 -10.88 -12.68
CA GLY A 223 -17.15 -9.52 -12.42
C GLY A 223 -16.27 -8.67 -11.51
N ASN A 224 -15.05 -9.11 -11.24
CA ASN A 224 -14.08 -8.41 -10.39
C ASN A 224 -12.76 -8.11 -11.14
N PRO A 225 -12.79 -7.30 -12.20
CA PRO A 225 -11.60 -6.99 -12.98
C PRO A 225 -10.54 -6.28 -12.11
N GLY A 226 -9.29 -6.76 -12.21
CA GLY A 226 -8.15 -6.14 -11.54
C GLY A 226 -7.91 -6.57 -10.10
N ARG A 227 -8.69 -7.49 -9.53
CA ARG A 227 -8.37 -8.07 -8.23
C ARG A 227 -7.13 -8.98 -8.30
N ILE A 228 -6.38 -9.01 -7.20
CA ILE A 228 -5.18 -9.83 -7.08
C ILE A 228 -5.54 -11.31 -7.11
N SER A 229 -4.74 -12.08 -7.84
CA SER A 229 -4.94 -13.52 -8.03
C SER A 229 -3.65 -14.29 -7.75
N GLN A 230 -3.77 -15.61 -7.58
CA GLN A 230 -2.63 -16.50 -7.36
C GLN A 230 -1.51 -16.34 -8.40
N PRO A 231 -1.80 -16.26 -9.73
CA PRO A 231 -0.75 -16.02 -10.72
C PRO A 231 0.00 -14.70 -10.50
N MET A 232 -0.69 -13.64 -10.03
CA MET A 232 -0.03 -12.35 -9.75
C MET A 232 0.95 -12.48 -8.58
N ALA A 233 0.54 -13.17 -7.51
CA ALA A 233 1.41 -13.41 -6.36
C ALA A 233 2.64 -14.25 -6.76
N ARG A 234 2.44 -15.32 -7.52
CA ARG A 234 3.52 -16.18 -8.00
C ARG A 234 4.45 -15.46 -8.98
N ALA A 235 3.94 -14.61 -9.85
CA ALA A 235 4.75 -13.82 -10.77
C ALA A 235 5.62 -12.80 -10.00
N LEU A 236 5.05 -12.11 -9.01
CA LEU A 236 5.83 -11.20 -8.16
C LEU A 236 6.87 -11.97 -7.34
N TYR A 237 6.51 -13.10 -6.76
CA TYR A 237 7.44 -13.97 -6.05
C TYR A 237 8.64 -14.34 -6.93
N SER A 238 8.41 -14.84 -8.14
CA SER A 238 9.47 -15.20 -9.10
C SER A 238 10.35 -13.99 -9.43
N ARG A 239 9.78 -12.82 -9.62
CA ARG A 239 10.52 -11.58 -9.88
C ARG A 239 11.41 -11.19 -8.70
N VAL A 240 10.90 -11.23 -7.47
CA VAL A 240 11.69 -10.95 -6.26
C VAL A 240 12.82 -11.96 -6.09
N MET A 241 12.57 -13.26 -6.32
CA MET A 241 13.59 -14.31 -6.30
C MET A 241 14.73 -14.03 -7.29
N LEU A 242 14.40 -13.61 -8.52
CA LEU A 242 15.40 -13.26 -9.53
C LEU A 242 16.28 -12.07 -9.08
N TYR A 243 15.68 -11.03 -8.51
CA TYR A 243 16.42 -9.89 -7.97
C TYR A 243 17.38 -10.32 -6.85
N MET A 244 16.90 -11.16 -5.94
CA MET A 244 17.68 -11.62 -4.78
C MET A 244 18.81 -12.60 -5.16
N ALA A 245 18.66 -13.32 -6.27
CA ALA A 245 19.70 -14.19 -6.82
C ALA A 245 20.84 -13.44 -7.52
N SER A 246 20.66 -12.15 -7.83
CA SER A 246 21.65 -11.34 -8.52
C SER A 246 22.95 -11.21 -7.71
N ASP A 247 24.07 -10.97 -8.38
CA ASP A 247 25.39 -10.82 -7.75
C ASP A 247 25.41 -9.70 -6.68
N ARG A 248 24.54 -8.72 -6.83
CA ARG A 248 24.39 -7.62 -5.86
C ARG A 248 23.84 -8.09 -4.52
N PHE A 249 22.91 -9.04 -4.52
CA PHE A 249 22.09 -9.36 -3.33
C PHE A 249 22.26 -10.80 -2.82
N ARG A 250 22.73 -11.74 -3.64
CA ARG A 250 22.74 -13.17 -3.28
C ARG A 250 23.55 -13.52 -2.04
N SER A 251 24.65 -12.79 -1.77
CA SER A 251 25.46 -13.03 -0.57
C SER A 251 24.71 -12.73 0.74
N GLU A 252 23.81 -11.75 0.71
CA GLU A 252 23.03 -11.33 1.87
C GLU A 252 21.68 -12.06 1.94
N SER A 253 21.03 -12.29 0.78
CA SER A 253 19.73 -12.99 0.71
C SER A 253 19.85 -14.49 0.89
N GLY A 254 20.97 -15.09 0.49
CA GLY A 254 21.16 -16.54 0.41
C GLY A 254 20.40 -17.22 -0.74
N ILE A 255 19.80 -16.44 -1.66
CA ILE A 255 19.04 -16.97 -2.80
C ILE A 255 20.00 -17.26 -3.96
N SER A 256 19.97 -18.50 -4.46
CA SER A 256 20.76 -18.95 -5.61
C SER A 256 20.03 -18.70 -6.93
N TRP A 257 20.80 -18.67 -8.03
CA TRP A 257 20.24 -18.66 -9.39
C TRP A 257 19.33 -19.85 -9.67
N GLN A 258 19.66 -21.04 -9.11
CA GLN A 258 18.82 -22.23 -9.27
C GLN A 258 17.43 -22.01 -8.62
N GLN A 259 17.38 -21.49 -7.41
CA GLN A 259 16.11 -21.21 -6.73
C GLN A 259 15.26 -20.18 -7.49
N ALA A 260 15.90 -19.16 -8.09
CA ALA A 260 15.20 -18.19 -8.93
C ALA A 260 14.66 -18.83 -10.23
N ALA A 261 15.46 -19.71 -10.85
CA ALA A 261 15.04 -20.46 -12.05
C ALA A 261 13.87 -21.41 -11.71
N ASP A 262 13.94 -22.10 -10.58
CA ASP A 262 12.88 -23.02 -10.13
C ASP A 262 11.56 -22.26 -9.87
N ALA A 263 11.64 -21.06 -9.29
CA ALA A 263 10.47 -20.21 -9.07
C ALA A 263 9.82 -19.77 -10.40
N ALA A 264 10.62 -19.41 -11.40
CA ALA A 264 10.14 -19.06 -12.73
C ALA A 264 9.55 -20.28 -13.46
N GLN A 265 10.21 -21.44 -13.37
CA GLN A 265 9.74 -22.68 -13.97
C GLN A 265 8.41 -23.13 -13.34
N SER A 266 8.26 -23.02 -12.03
CA SER A 266 7.00 -23.34 -11.34
C SER A 266 5.85 -22.45 -11.85
N PHE A 267 6.07 -21.14 -12.03
CA PHE A 267 5.07 -20.27 -12.63
C PHE A 267 4.67 -20.73 -14.03
N MET A 268 5.63 -21.02 -14.88
CA MET A 268 5.34 -21.50 -16.25
C MET A 268 4.62 -22.86 -16.27
N THR A 269 4.93 -23.74 -15.34
CA THR A 269 4.29 -25.06 -15.24
C THR A 269 2.84 -24.92 -14.78
N ASP A 270 2.59 -24.12 -13.76
CA ASP A 270 1.27 -24.02 -13.13
C ASP A 270 0.31 -23.13 -13.93
N TYR A 271 0.81 -22.10 -14.62
CA TYR A 271 0.00 -21.08 -15.27
C TYR A 271 0.29 -20.91 -16.78
N GLY A 272 1.17 -21.70 -17.39
CA GLY A 272 1.51 -21.60 -18.80
C GLY A 272 0.36 -21.90 -19.77
N THR A 273 -0.72 -22.54 -19.31
CA THR A 273 -1.96 -22.70 -20.08
C THR A 273 -2.86 -21.48 -20.04
N LEU A 274 -2.70 -20.62 -19.02
CA LEU A 274 -3.50 -19.39 -18.85
C LEU A 274 -2.82 -18.19 -19.51
N TYR A 275 -1.51 -18.19 -19.54
CA TYR A 275 -0.68 -17.10 -20.06
C TYR A 275 0.28 -17.66 -21.11
N GLY A 276 0.34 -17.02 -22.25
CA GLY A 276 1.24 -17.40 -23.33
C GLY A 276 1.51 -16.22 -24.26
N LEU A 277 2.48 -16.40 -25.13
CA LEU A 277 2.68 -15.46 -26.21
C LEU A 277 1.57 -15.67 -27.25
N TYR A 278 1.05 -14.59 -27.80
CA TYR A 278 0.14 -14.66 -28.91
C TYR A 278 0.89 -15.12 -30.16
N THR A 279 0.72 -16.37 -30.55
CA THR A 279 1.46 -17.03 -31.61
C THR A 279 0.56 -17.67 -32.67
N THR A 280 -0.69 -17.20 -32.81
CA THR A 280 -1.67 -17.74 -33.75
C THR A 280 -1.38 -17.38 -35.20
N ASP A 281 -0.41 -16.48 -35.43
CA ASP A 281 0.02 -16.09 -36.76
C ASP A 281 1.50 -16.45 -36.99
N THR A 282 1.87 -16.72 -38.22
CA THR A 282 3.25 -17.03 -38.59
C THR A 282 4.13 -15.80 -38.72
N ASP A 283 3.52 -14.63 -38.90
CA ASP A 283 4.23 -13.35 -38.96
C ASP A 283 4.29 -12.69 -37.56
N PRO A 284 5.48 -12.48 -36.99
CA PRO A 284 5.63 -11.86 -35.67
C PRO A 284 5.01 -10.44 -35.58
N LYS A 285 4.99 -9.70 -36.67
CA LYS A 285 4.39 -8.36 -36.70
C LYS A 285 2.88 -8.44 -36.56
N THR A 286 2.23 -9.38 -37.28
CA THR A 286 0.81 -9.63 -37.19
C THR A 286 0.44 -10.16 -35.79
N CYS A 287 1.24 -11.07 -35.21
CA CYS A 287 1.07 -11.51 -33.81
C CYS A 287 1.10 -10.35 -32.83
N TYR A 288 2.08 -9.47 -32.95
CA TYR A 288 2.19 -8.28 -32.10
C TYR A 288 0.97 -7.35 -32.24
N THR A 289 0.57 -7.05 -33.48
CA THR A 289 -0.58 -6.19 -33.74
C THR A 289 -1.87 -6.76 -33.14
N ASN A 290 -2.13 -8.04 -33.36
CA ASN A 290 -3.34 -8.71 -32.88
C ASN A 290 -3.35 -8.94 -31.34
N ALA A 291 -2.19 -8.92 -30.69
CA ALA A 291 -2.12 -9.03 -29.25
C ALA A 291 -2.44 -7.71 -28.51
N ILE A 292 -2.34 -6.57 -29.22
CA ILE A 292 -2.53 -5.23 -28.65
C ILE A 292 -3.94 -4.70 -28.94
N LEU A 293 -4.54 -5.06 -30.04
CA LEU A 293 -5.89 -4.66 -30.44
C LEU A 293 -6.96 -5.58 -29.84
#